data_7ee8ee71865e4c94a8b2a579fa97fa52
#
_entry.id   7ee8ee71865e4c94a8b2a579fa97fa52
#
_cell.length_a   1.000
_cell.length_b   1.000
_cell.length_c   1.000
_cell.angle_alpha   90.00
_cell.angle_beta   90.00
_cell.angle_gamma   90.00
#
_symmetry.space_group_name_H-M   'P 1'
#
loop_
_entity.id
_entity.type
_entity.pdbx_description
1 polymer ?
#
loop_
_entity_poly.entity_id
_entity_poly.type
_entity_poly.pdbx_seq_one_letter_code
_entity_poly.pdbx_strand_id
1 'polypeptide(L)'
;MSRKARKHSNTGIYHVMLRGINRQDLFHEESDYLFFLERLRLLAHPKNEKNEPSSPLCDIYAYCLMTNHVHLMLAPRERELSDVVKPLAISYARYYNTKYSKCGYLFQDRFKSEPVDDLNYAVTLFRYILQNPVKAGIAKVVEEYPWSSWHDYLSGKGRANTITETSFMLEQIGMDDLCRLVSESVDDDCSSLEKVAPPTDLEVTEMLLEECHGMPIERISSLPKQDRDKILISVLQKGAGIRQLSKLSAIGFSVIRRLKNVSISPSP
;
A
#
# COMPACT_ATOMS: atom_id res chain seq x y z
N MET A 1 19.94 -3.53 11.51
CA MET A 1 19.98 -4.31 10.23
C MET A 1 20.38 -3.37 9.11
N SER A 2 21.34 -3.76 8.27
CA SER A 2 21.70 -2.99 7.08
C SER A 2 20.54 -2.96 6.10
N ARG A 3 20.11 -1.76 5.65
CA ARG A 3 19.01 -1.58 4.69
C ARG A 3 19.46 -2.03 3.32
N LYS A 4 18.69 -2.94 2.69
CA LYS A 4 18.97 -3.34 1.30
C LYS A 4 18.78 -2.14 0.37
N ALA A 5 19.66 -2.01 -0.62
CA ALA A 5 19.49 -1.06 -1.72
C ALA A 5 18.22 -1.38 -2.50
N ARG A 6 17.58 -0.35 -3.10
CA ARG A 6 16.44 -0.57 -4.00
C ARG A 6 16.92 -1.28 -5.26
N LYS A 7 16.07 -2.19 -5.75
CA LYS A 7 16.31 -2.81 -7.05
C LYS A 7 16.03 -1.78 -8.15
N HIS A 8 16.85 -1.75 -9.17
CA HIS A 8 16.60 -0.96 -10.38
C HIS A 8 15.63 -1.72 -11.29
N SER A 9 14.74 -0.98 -11.96
CA SER A 9 13.84 -1.52 -12.96
C SER A 9 14.50 -1.52 -14.33
N ASN A 10 14.30 -2.59 -15.10
CA ASN A 10 14.76 -2.70 -16.49
C ASN A 10 13.95 -1.79 -17.43
N THR A 11 12.69 -1.52 -17.11
CA THR A 11 11.79 -0.65 -17.88
C THR A 11 11.83 0.80 -17.40
N GLY A 12 12.46 1.09 -16.26
CA GLY A 12 12.39 2.36 -15.57
C GLY A 12 11.07 2.58 -14.81
N ILE A 13 10.10 1.66 -14.89
CA ILE A 13 8.81 1.76 -14.22
C ILE A 13 8.87 1.12 -12.84
N TYR A 14 8.21 1.73 -11.87
CA TYR A 14 8.16 1.27 -10.50
C TYR A 14 6.74 1.27 -9.95
N HIS A 15 6.41 0.23 -9.21
CA HIS A 15 5.33 0.26 -8.24
C HIS A 15 5.82 0.92 -6.96
N VAL A 16 5.13 1.97 -6.52
CA VAL A 16 5.45 2.70 -5.29
C VAL A 16 4.27 2.66 -4.34
N MET A 17 4.54 2.39 -3.06
CA MET A 17 3.53 2.43 -2.00
C MET A 17 3.99 3.31 -0.84
N LEU A 18 3.07 4.19 -0.39
CA LEU A 18 3.16 4.96 0.84
C LEU A 18 2.05 4.49 1.78
N ARG A 19 2.35 4.18 3.04
CA ARG A 19 1.37 3.70 4.03
C ARG A 19 1.48 4.52 5.31
N GLY A 20 0.34 4.86 5.91
CA GLY A 20 0.26 5.49 7.21
C GLY A 20 0.84 4.62 8.33
N ILE A 21 1.50 5.24 9.30
CA ILE A 21 2.03 4.54 10.47
C ILE A 21 0.86 3.85 11.22
N ASN A 22 1.07 2.62 11.67
CA ASN A 22 0.03 1.81 12.33
C ASN A 22 -1.28 1.74 11.52
N ARG A 23 -1.18 1.81 10.19
CA ARG A 23 -2.33 1.86 9.26
C ARG A 23 -3.28 3.03 9.50
N GLN A 24 -2.82 4.10 10.17
CA GLN A 24 -3.64 5.30 10.35
C GLN A 24 -4.06 5.89 9.00
N ASP A 25 -5.19 6.55 9.01
CA ASP A 25 -5.71 7.22 7.83
C ASP A 25 -4.77 8.36 7.41
N LEU A 26 -4.49 8.39 6.11
CA LEU A 26 -3.75 9.47 5.44
C LEU A 26 -4.71 10.58 4.99
N PHE A 27 -5.95 10.22 4.67
CA PHE A 27 -6.96 11.10 4.11
C PHE A 27 -8.22 11.02 4.97
N HIS A 28 -8.62 12.13 5.59
CA HIS A 28 -9.82 12.22 6.42
C HIS A 28 -10.96 12.94 5.71
N GLU A 29 -10.63 13.83 4.76
CA GLU A 29 -11.60 14.61 4.03
C GLU A 29 -11.11 14.90 2.59
N GLU A 30 -12.01 15.37 1.74
CA GLU A 30 -11.74 15.63 0.32
C GLU A 30 -10.52 16.53 0.07
N SER A 31 -10.33 17.55 0.90
CA SER A 31 -9.20 18.48 0.77
C SER A 31 -7.83 17.80 0.93
N ASP A 32 -7.76 16.68 1.65
CA ASP A 32 -6.52 15.91 1.80
C ASP A 32 -6.15 15.20 0.49
N TYR A 33 -7.14 14.57 -0.14
CA TYR A 33 -6.99 13.94 -1.45
C TYR A 33 -6.58 14.97 -2.51
N LEU A 34 -7.29 16.10 -2.55
CA LEU A 34 -7.00 17.18 -3.50
C LEU A 34 -5.59 17.74 -3.32
N PHE A 35 -5.13 17.92 -2.07
CA PHE A 35 -3.76 18.34 -1.80
C PHE A 35 -2.74 17.32 -2.33
N PHE A 36 -2.97 16.03 -2.12
CA PHE A 36 -2.06 15.00 -2.60
C PHE A 36 -2.05 14.94 -4.13
N LEU A 37 -3.22 15.01 -4.78
CA LEU A 37 -3.35 15.05 -6.24
C LEU A 37 -2.63 16.27 -6.84
N GLU A 38 -2.72 17.44 -6.20
CA GLU A 38 -1.98 18.61 -6.65
C GLU A 38 -0.45 18.39 -6.56
N ARG A 39 0.04 17.69 -5.52
CA ARG A 39 1.46 17.31 -5.45
C ARG A 39 1.86 16.34 -6.55
N LEU A 40 1.01 15.34 -6.89
CA LEU A 40 1.23 14.46 -8.04
C LEU A 40 1.23 15.24 -9.35
N ARG A 41 0.29 16.18 -9.51
CA ARG A 41 0.23 17.05 -10.69
C ARG A 41 1.52 17.86 -10.89
N LEU A 42 2.10 18.38 -9.81
CA LEU A 42 3.37 19.10 -9.88
C LEU A 42 4.57 18.22 -10.26
N LEU A 43 4.50 16.89 -10.06
CA LEU A 43 5.51 15.96 -10.56
C LEU A 43 5.35 15.72 -12.06
N ALA A 44 4.11 15.56 -12.53
CA ALA A 44 3.79 15.33 -13.95
C ALA A 44 3.89 16.62 -14.79
N HIS A 45 3.54 17.77 -14.21
CA HIS A 45 3.49 19.08 -14.86
C HIS A 45 4.13 20.16 -13.98
N PRO A 46 5.44 20.09 -13.75
CA PRO A 46 6.11 21.08 -12.93
C PRO A 46 6.11 22.44 -13.62
N LYS A 47 6.20 23.48 -12.81
CA LYS A 47 6.39 24.86 -13.26
C LYS A 47 7.72 25.40 -12.72
N ASN A 48 8.38 26.24 -13.50
CA ASN A 48 9.57 26.94 -13.07
C ASN A 48 9.23 28.14 -12.15
N GLU A 49 10.23 28.84 -11.66
CA GLU A 49 10.06 30.01 -10.78
C GLU A 49 9.21 31.14 -11.42
N LYS A 50 9.13 31.19 -12.74
CA LYS A 50 8.30 32.15 -13.50
C LYS A 50 6.88 31.63 -13.74
N ASN A 51 6.48 30.49 -13.12
CA ASN A 51 5.19 29.83 -13.31
C ASN A 51 4.96 29.30 -14.76
N GLU A 52 6.02 29.12 -15.54
CA GLU A 52 5.97 28.54 -16.87
C GLU A 52 6.13 27.02 -16.81
N PRO A 53 5.56 26.26 -17.78
CA PRO A 53 5.72 24.81 -17.83
C PRO A 53 7.19 24.39 -17.88
N SER A 54 7.54 23.36 -17.14
CA SER A 54 8.86 22.76 -17.09
C SER A 54 8.79 21.28 -17.45
N SER A 55 9.94 20.63 -17.68
CA SER A 55 9.99 19.21 -18.01
C SER A 55 9.44 18.36 -16.85
N PRO A 56 8.56 17.37 -17.13
CA PRO A 56 8.06 16.45 -16.13
C PRO A 56 9.18 15.78 -15.32
N LEU A 57 8.96 15.60 -14.02
CA LEU A 57 9.90 14.89 -13.15
C LEU A 57 9.72 13.38 -13.24
N CYS A 58 8.52 12.93 -13.57
CA CYS A 58 8.18 11.53 -13.80
C CYS A 58 6.96 11.41 -14.72
N ASP A 59 6.78 10.24 -15.31
CA ASP A 59 5.55 9.80 -15.92
C ASP A 59 4.76 8.99 -14.88
N ILE A 60 3.49 9.31 -14.67
CA ILE A 60 2.60 8.60 -13.77
C ILE A 60 1.61 7.82 -14.62
N TYR A 61 1.65 6.50 -14.58
CA TYR A 61 0.79 5.63 -15.39
C TYR A 61 -0.49 5.22 -14.67
N ALA A 62 -0.41 5.03 -13.34
CA ALA A 62 -1.57 4.77 -12.51
C ALA A 62 -1.36 5.29 -11.09
N TYR A 63 -2.46 5.68 -10.44
CA TYR A 63 -2.50 5.94 -9.00
C TYR A 63 -3.84 5.53 -8.40
N CYS A 64 -3.80 5.21 -7.10
CA CYS A 64 -4.97 5.05 -6.27
C CYS A 64 -4.66 5.55 -4.85
N LEU A 65 -5.42 6.52 -4.37
CA LEU A 65 -5.30 7.09 -3.04
C LEU A 65 -6.31 6.42 -2.12
N MET A 66 -5.89 5.33 -1.45
CA MET A 66 -6.71 4.65 -0.45
C MET A 66 -6.67 5.42 0.87
N THR A 67 -7.64 5.22 1.75
CA THR A 67 -7.78 5.94 3.01
C THR A 67 -6.46 5.98 3.82
N ASN A 68 -5.73 4.87 3.91
CA ASN A 68 -4.54 4.74 4.75
C ASN A 68 -3.25 4.38 3.99
N HIS A 69 -3.30 4.33 2.67
CA HIS A 69 -2.14 4.09 1.81
C HIS A 69 -2.36 4.62 0.39
N VAL A 70 -1.26 4.75 -0.34
CA VAL A 70 -1.25 5.22 -1.73
C VAL A 70 -0.47 4.23 -2.58
N HIS A 71 -1.02 3.87 -3.73
CA HIS A 71 -0.33 3.15 -4.79
C HIS A 71 -0.06 4.07 -5.98
N LEU A 72 1.16 3.99 -6.50
CA LEU A 72 1.57 4.71 -7.71
C LEU A 72 2.28 3.72 -8.64
N MET A 73 2.01 3.81 -9.93
CA MET A 73 2.82 3.23 -11.01
C MET A 73 3.43 4.39 -11.78
N LEU A 74 4.74 4.55 -11.70
CA LEU A 74 5.44 5.69 -12.27
C LEU A 74 6.84 5.36 -12.78
N ALA A 75 7.33 6.17 -13.73
CA ALA A 75 8.72 6.16 -14.20
C ALA A 75 9.36 7.53 -13.94
N PRO A 76 10.41 7.63 -13.11
CA PRO A 76 11.18 8.86 -12.97
C PRO A 76 11.87 9.20 -14.28
N ARG A 77 11.97 10.50 -14.61
CA ARG A 77 12.74 11.01 -15.73
C ARG A 77 14.04 11.59 -15.23
N GLU A 78 15.16 11.24 -15.85
CA GLU A 78 16.50 11.83 -15.58
C GLU A 78 16.85 12.02 -14.10
N ARG A 79 16.18 11.26 -13.19
CA ARG A 79 16.33 11.35 -11.74
C ARG A 79 16.20 9.99 -11.08
N GLU A 80 16.72 9.87 -9.89
CA GLU A 80 16.47 8.70 -9.05
C GLU A 80 15.03 8.69 -8.53
N LEU A 81 14.44 7.51 -8.38
CA LEU A 81 13.09 7.33 -7.83
C LEU A 81 12.91 8.05 -6.48
N SER A 82 13.97 8.04 -5.66
CA SER A 82 13.96 8.72 -4.35
C SER A 82 13.83 10.23 -4.44
N ASP A 83 14.33 10.84 -5.51
CA ASP A 83 14.28 12.30 -5.68
C ASP A 83 12.91 12.78 -6.14
N VAL A 84 12.10 11.85 -6.66
CA VAL A 84 10.70 12.11 -7.02
C VAL A 84 9.77 11.86 -5.85
N VAL A 85 9.87 10.68 -5.22
CA VAL A 85 8.87 10.23 -4.22
C VAL A 85 9.11 10.84 -2.84
N LYS A 86 10.36 11.06 -2.44
CA LYS A 86 10.69 11.61 -1.12
C LYS A 86 10.14 13.04 -0.90
N PRO A 87 10.29 14.00 -1.85
CA PRO A 87 9.69 15.32 -1.71
C PRO A 87 8.16 15.29 -1.64
N LEU A 88 7.50 14.41 -2.42
CA LEU A 88 6.06 14.19 -2.36
C LEU A 88 5.62 13.79 -0.95
N ALA A 89 6.24 12.74 -0.41
CA ALA A 89 5.93 12.23 0.93
C ALA A 89 6.17 13.28 2.03
N ILE A 90 7.29 14.00 1.98
CA ILE A 90 7.62 15.07 2.94
C ILE A 90 6.61 16.21 2.85
N SER A 91 6.24 16.64 1.65
CA SER A 91 5.28 17.73 1.43
C SER A 91 3.92 17.36 2.01
N TYR A 92 3.44 16.15 1.75
CA TYR A 92 2.17 15.68 2.29
C TYR A 92 2.21 15.51 3.81
N ALA A 93 3.26 14.91 4.37
CA ALA A 93 3.40 14.75 5.81
C ALA A 93 3.42 16.11 6.55
N ARG A 94 4.07 17.12 5.97
CA ARG A 94 4.08 18.48 6.53
C ARG A 94 2.68 19.10 6.49
N TYR A 95 1.96 19.00 5.38
CA TYR A 95 0.58 19.45 5.25
C TYR A 95 -0.32 18.78 6.30
N TYR A 96 -0.27 17.46 6.39
CA TYR A 96 -1.05 16.66 7.33
C TYR A 96 -0.78 17.07 8.79
N ASN A 97 0.49 17.10 9.18
CA ASN A 97 0.88 17.44 10.54
C ASN A 97 0.45 18.86 10.92
N THR A 98 0.57 19.84 10.01
CA THR A 98 0.10 21.20 10.23
C THR A 98 -1.41 21.26 10.38
N LYS A 99 -2.16 20.62 9.46
CA LYS A 99 -3.62 20.65 9.43
C LYS A 99 -4.25 19.98 10.66
N TYR A 100 -3.71 18.83 11.06
CA TYR A 100 -4.27 18.02 12.16
C TYR A 100 -3.55 18.21 13.49
N SER A 101 -2.68 19.21 13.60
CA SER A 101 -1.90 19.50 14.83
C SER A 101 -1.17 18.25 15.35
N LYS A 102 -0.63 17.45 14.43
CA LYS A 102 0.14 16.24 14.74
C LYS A 102 1.64 16.52 14.71
N CYS A 103 2.40 15.71 15.42
CA CYS A 103 3.86 15.69 15.36
C CYS A 103 4.36 14.26 15.18
N GLY A 104 5.56 14.14 14.59
CA GLY A 104 6.16 12.83 14.30
C GLY A 104 5.94 12.34 12.87
N TYR A 105 6.11 11.03 12.68
CA TYR A 105 6.05 10.42 11.35
C TYR A 105 4.60 10.10 10.95
N LEU A 106 4.20 10.57 9.77
CA LEU A 106 2.93 10.21 9.15
C LEU A 106 3.00 8.82 8.51
N PHE A 107 4.10 8.54 7.79
CA PHE A 107 4.29 7.29 7.10
C PHE A 107 5.04 6.27 7.95
N GLN A 108 4.64 5.00 7.84
CA GLN A 108 5.18 3.88 8.62
C GLN A 108 6.69 3.69 8.43
N ASP A 109 7.18 3.91 7.19
CA ASP A 109 8.59 3.85 6.80
C ASP A 109 8.79 4.78 5.59
N ARG A 110 9.99 4.74 5.00
CA ARG A 110 10.17 5.27 3.66
C ARG A 110 9.20 4.57 2.71
N PHE A 111 8.89 5.21 1.58
CA PHE A 111 8.10 4.53 0.56
C PHE A 111 8.71 3.17 0.19
N LYS A 112 7.86 2.19 -0.01
CA LYS A 112 8.24 0.91 -0.60
C LYS A 112 8.21 1.03 -2.12
N SER A 113 9.08 0.30 -2.81
CA SER A 113 9.10 0.26 -4.27
C SER A 113 9.51 -1.11 -4.78
N GLU A 114 8.87 -1.52 -5.87
CA GLU A 114 9.21 -2.70 -6.66
C GLU A 114 9.42 -2.33 -8.11
N PRO A 115 10.44 -2.89 -8.79
CA PRO A 115 10.62 -2.69 -10.21
C PRO A 115 9.51 -3.40 -10.99
N VAL A 116 9.07 -2.77 -12.06
CA VAL A 116 8.16 -3.35 -13.06
C VAL A 116 9.01 -3.72 -14.26
N ASP A 117 9.42 -4.97 -14.37
CA ASP A 117 10.48 -5.38 -15.27
C ASP A 117 9.96 -5.85 -16.65
N ASP A 118 8.66 -6.05 -16.80
CA ASP A 118 8.03 -6.46 -18.05
C ASP A 118 6.59 -5.91 -18.22
N LEU A 119 6.07 -5.97 -19.44
CA LEU A 119 4.75 -5.45 -19.79
C LEU A 119 3.61 -6.24 -19.14
N ASN A 120 3.72 -7.55 -19.01
CA ASN A 120 2.66 -8.38 -18.41
C ASN A 120 2.48 -8.00 -16.93
N TYR A 121 3.60 -7.78 -16.23
CA TYR A 121 3.54 -7.28 -14.86
C TYR A 121 3.02 -5.84 -14.78
N ALA A 122 3.36 -4.98 -15.76
CA ALA A 122 2.81 -3.62 -15.84
C ALA A 122 1.28 -3.62 -15.95
N VAL A 123 0.73 -4.47 -16.80
CA VAL A 123 -0.72 -4.66 -17.00
C VAL A 123 -1.40 -5.18 -15.73
N THR A 124 -0.81 -6.19 -15.12
CA THR A 124 -1.30 -6.78 -13.87
C THR A 124 -1.30 -5.75 -12.74
N LEU A 125 -0.22 -4.99 -12.61
CA LEU A 125 -0.09 -3.92 -11.62
C LEU A 125 -1.08 -2.78 -11.86
N PHE A 126 -1.27 -2.38 -13.10
CA PHE A 126 -2.24 -1.36 -13.48
C PHE A 126 -3.65 -1.74 -12.99
N ARG A 127 -4.12 -2.95 -13.34
CA ARG A 127 -5.40 -3.49 -12.88
C ARG A 127 -5.45 -3.55 -11.36
N TYR A 128 -4.42 -4.09 -10.73
CA TYR A 128 -4.33 -4.20 -9.28
C TYR A 128 -4.51 -2.84 -8.59
N ILE A 129 -3.81 -1.79 -9.05
CA ILE A 129 -3.90 -0.44 -8.47
C ILE A 129 -5.32 0.11 -8.56
N LEU A 130 -5.96 -0.03 -9.73
CA LEU A 130 -7.30 0.52 -9.96
C LEU A 130 -8.40 -0.27 -9.25
N GLN A 131 -8.23 -1.56 -9.06
CA GLN A 131 -9.19 -2.42 -8.35
C GLN A 131 -9.08 -2.38 -6.83
N ASN A 132 -8.05 -1.73 -6.27
CA ASN A 132 -7.87 -1.65 -4.82
C ASN A 132 -9.14 -1.21 -4.07
N PRO A 133 -9.86 -0.14 -4.47
CA PRO A 133 -11.08 0.30 -3.78
C PRO A 133 -12.20 -0.74 -3.83
N VAL A 134 -12.33 -1.47 -4.94
CA VAL A 134 -13.33 -2.52 -5.11
C VAL A 134 -13.00 -3.73 -4.24
N LYS A 135 -11.74 -4.19 -4.26
CA LYS A 135 -11.24 -5.28 -3.39
C LYS A 135 -11.36 -4.95 -1.90
N ALA A 136 -11.22 -3.67 -1.54
CA ALA A 136 -11.41 -3.20 -0.16
C ALA A 136 -12.89 -2.98 0.21
N GLY A 137 -13.85 -3.19 -0.69
CA GLY A 137 -15.27 -2.97 -0.47
C GLY A 137 -15.67 -1.49 -0.31
N ILE A 138 -14.82 -0.56 -0.73
CA ILE A 138 -15.06 0.90 -0.65
C ILE A 138 -15.92 1.36 -1.83
N ALA A 139 -15.76 0.75 -2.99
CA ALA A 139 -16.54 1.00 -4.20
C ALA A 139 -17.07 -0.31 -4.77
N LYS A 140 -18.17 -0.28 -5.52
CA LYS A 140 -18.72 -1.46 -6.21
C LYS A 140 -18.02 -1.71 -7.54
N VAL A 141 -17.68 -0.63 -8.24
CA VAL A 141 -16.96 -0.64 -9.50
C VAL A 141 -15.88 0.46 -9.48
N VAL A 142 -14.88 0.31 -10.33
CA VAL A 142 -13.69 1.20 -10.32
C VAL A 142 -14.07 2.65 -10.65
N GLU A 143 -15.08 2.86 -11.48
CA GLU A 143 -15.59 4.16 -11.90
C GLU A 143 -16.20 4.97 -10.75
N GLU A 144 -16.69 4.30 -9.70
CA GLU A 144 -17.27 4.98 -8.53
C GLU A 144 -16.22 5.60 -7.61
N TYR A 145 -14.93 5.24 -7.75
CA TYR A 145 -13.89 5.72 -6.86
C TYR A 145 -13.18 6.95 -7.43
N PRO A 146 -13.43 8.16 -6.89
CA PRO A 146 -12.95 9.41 -7.50
C PRO A 146 -11.42 9.63 -7.32
N TRP A 147 -10.77 8.91 -6.39
CA TRP A 147 -9.37 9.13 -6.02
C TRP A 147 -8.41 8.17 -6.71
N SER A 148 -8.77 7.74 -7.93
CA SER A 148 -7.93 6.90 -8.77
C SER A 148 -7.68 7.55 -10.14
N SER A 149 -6.64 7.09 -10.82
CA SER A 149 -6.29 7.54 -12.17
C SER A 149 -7.25 7.06 -13.26
N TRP A 150 -8.24 6.21 -12.95
CA TRP A 150 -9.16 5.68 -13.96
C TRP A 150 -9.93 6.78 -14.70
N HIS A 151 -10.31 7.84 -14.00
CA HIS A 151 -10.98 8.99 -14.60
C HIS A 151 -10.14 9.73 -15.66
N ASP A 152 -8.82 9.71 -15.53
CA ASP A 152 -7.92 10.28 -16.54
C ASP A 152 -8.01 9.49 -17.84
N TYR A 153 -8.11 8.16 -17.78
CA TYR A 153 -8.28 7.28 -18.94
C TYR A 153 -9.65 7.45 -19.59
N LEU A 154 -10.72 7.51 -18.81
CA LEU A 154 -12.08 7.72 -19.32
C LEU A 154 -12.28 9.09 -19.95
N SER A 155 -11.58 10.10 -19.47
CA SER A 155 -11.76 11.49 -19.94
C SER A 155 -11.36 11.71 -21.38
N GLY A 156 -10.50 10.87 -21.96
CA GLY A 156 -9.88 11.05 -23.29
C GLY A 156 -9.05 12.34 -23.42
N LYS A 157 -8.82 13.06 -22.30
CA LYS A 157 -8.02 14.28 -22.29
C LYS A 157 -6.56 13.90 -22.42
N GLY A 158 -5.85 14.59 -23.31
CA GLY A 158 -4.42 14.39 -23.46
C GLY A 158 -3.63 14.80 -22.20
N ARG A 159 -2.39 14.35 -22.11
CA ARG A 159 -1.45 14.52 -20.98
C ARG A 159 -1.45 15.92 -20.34
N ALA A 160 -1.59 17.00 -21.13
CA ALA A 160 -1.57 18.37 -20.61
C ALA A 160 -2.68 18.66 -19.58
N ASN A 161 -3.76 17.88 -19.58
CA ASN A 161 -4.96 18.09 -18.78
C ASN A 161 -5.20 16.99 -17.72
N THR A 162 -4.34 15.96 -17.65
CA THR A 162 -4.43 14.85 -16.73
C THR A 162 -3.16 14.76 -15.89
N ILE A 163 -3.23 14.12 -14.72
CA ILE A 163 -2.03 13.77 -13.94
C ILE A 163 -1.32 12.60 -14.60
N THR A 164 -2.12 11.70 -15.19
CA THR A 164 -1.68 10.41 -15.71
C THR A 164 -1.20 10.52 -17.15
N GLU A 165 -0.08 9.90 -17.43
CA GLU A 165 0.39 9.60 -18.77
C GLU A 165 -0.35 8.37 -19.27
N THR A 166 -1.40 8.56 -20.09
CA THR A 166 -2.32 7.51 -20.51
C THR A 166 -1.88 6.78 -21.77
N SER A 167 -1.05 7.40 -22.62
CA SER A 167 -0.69 6.84 -23.94
C SER A 167 0.03 5.53 -23.83
N PHE A 168 0.93 5.36 -22.86
CA PHE A 168 1.67 4.11 -22.67
C PHE A 168 0.75 2.89 -22.58
N MET A 169 -0.25 2.92 -21.68
CA MET A 169 -1.16 1.77 -21.51
C MET A 169 -2.13 1.62 -22.67
N LEU A 170 -2.60 2.75 -23.25
CA LEU A 170 -3.51 2.75 -24.38
C LEU A 170 -2.87 2.20 -25.67
N GLU A 171 -1.60 2.49 -25.91
CA GLU A 171 -0.84 1.96 -27.03
C GLU A 171 -0.55 0.45 -26.91
N GLN A 172 -0.38 -0.04 -25.68
CA GLN A 172 -0.10 -1.47 -25.44
C GLN A 172 -1.34 -2.34 -25.51
N ILE A 173 -2.50 -1.87 -25.06
CA ILE A 173 -3.68 -2.71 -24.82
C ILE A 173 -4.89 -2.19 -25.60
N GLY A 174 -5.05 -0.87 -25.76
CA GLY A 174 -6.25 -0.25 -26.27
C GLY A 174 -7.32 -0.02 -25.19
N MET A 175 -8.23 0.91 -25.45
CA MET A 175 -9.22 1.34 -24.44
C MET A 175 -10.24 0.24 -24.11
N ASP A 176 -10.75 -0.47 -25.12
CA ASP A 176 -11.78 -1.49 -24.92
C ASP A 176 -11.27 -2.65 -24.06
N ASP A 177 -10.03 -3.08 -24.30
CA ASP A 177 -9.39 -4.14 -23.52
C ASP A 177 -8.99 -3.66 -22.13
N LEU A 178 -8.60 -2.39 -21.95
CA LEU A 178 -8.39 -1.80 -20.62
C LEU A 178 -9.69 -1.77 -19.81
N CYS A 179 -10.81 -1.39 -20.40
CA CYS A 179 -12.11 -1.41 -19.74
C CYS A 179 -12.48 -2.83 -19.27
N ARG A 180 -12.29 -3.83 -20.13
CA ARG A 180 -12.52 -5.25 -19.74
C ARG A 180 -11.58 -5.66 -18.61
N LEU A 181 -10.28 -5.41 -18.78
CA LEU A 181 -9.25 -5.75 -17.81
C LEU A 181 -9.56 -5.19 -16.40
N VAL A 182 -9.99 -3.93 -16.33
CA VAL A 182 -10.28 -3.25 -15.06
C VAL A 182 -11.60 -3.72 -14.44
N SER A 183 -12.57 -4.15 -15.27
CA SER A 183 -13.88 -4.65 -14.82
C SER A 183 -13.84 -6.11 -14.35
N GLU A 184 -12.87 -6.90 -14.82
CA GLU A 184 -12.75 -8.31 -14.45
C GLU A 184 -12.20 -8.47 -13.04
N SER A 185 -12.96 -9.16 -12.16
CA SER A 185 -12.47 -9.52 -10.82
C SER A 185 -11.47 -10.69 -10.93
N VAL A 186 -10.20 -10.37 -10.82
CA VAL A 186 -9.11 -11.36 -10.79
C VAL A 186 -8.30 -11.19 -9.52
N ASP A 187 -7.89 -12.31 -8.94
CA ASP A 187 -7.04 -12.34 -7.75
C ASP A 187 -5.57 -12.12 -8.17
N ASP A 188 -5.21 -10.87 -8.46
CA ASP A 188 -3.84 -10.50 -8.78
C ASP A 188 -2.99 -10.42 -7.51
N ASP A 189 -1.98 -11.27 -7.40
CA ASP A 189 -1.02 -11.22 -6.29
C ASP A 189 0.10 -10.19 -6.56
N CYS A 190 -0.27 -8.89 -6.61
CA CYS A 190 0.69 -7.78 -6.54
C CYS A 190 0.93 -7.31 -5.09
N SER A 191 0.56 -8.14 -4.12
CA SER A 191 0.56 -7.80 -2.70
C SER A 191 1.94 -7.81 -2.02
N SER A 192 3.05 -8.02 -2.77
CA SER A 192 4.37 -8.10 -2.18
C SER A 192 4.75 -6.84 -1.38
N LEU A 193 4.32 -5.64 -1.85
CA LEU A 193 4.48 -4.38 -1.10
C LEU A 193 3.49 -4.26 0.06
N GLU A 194 2.34 -4.90 -0.02
CA GLU A 194 1.32 -4.91 1.04
C GLU A 194 1.61 -5.92 2.14
N LYS A 195 2.52 -6.86 1.93
CA LYS A 195 2.94 -7.78 2.99
C LYS A 195 3.28 -6.95 4.21
N VAL A 196 2.35 -6.96 5.14
CA VAL A 196 2.41 -6.25 6.41
C VAL A 196 3.72 -6.66 7.06
N ALA A 197 4.51 -5.68 7.51
CA ALA A 197 5.56 -5.99 8.46
C ALA A 197 4.90 -6.79 9.60
N PRO A 198 5.50 -7.89 10.04
CA PRO A 198 4.95 -8.64 11.16
C PRO A 198 4.65 -7.66 12.30
N PRO A 199 3.55 -7.83 13.02
CA PRO A 199 3.15 -6.92 14.07
C PRO A 199 4.29 -6.75 15.08
N THR A 200 4.40 -5.58 15.68
CA THR A 200 5.38 -5.29 16.73
C THR A 200 5.07 -6.10 17.99
N ASP A 201 6.04 -6.23 18.90
CA ASP A 201 5.82 -6.90 20.19
C ASP A 201 4.66 -6.26 20.98
N LEU A 202 4.47 -4.93 20.85
CA LEU A 202 3.37 -4.20 21.49
C LEU A 202 2.02 -4.60 20.88
N GLU A 203 1.89 -4.58 19.55
CA GLU A 203 0.65 -5.00 18.86
C GLU A 203 0.30 -6.45 19.16
N VAL A 204 1.29 -7.37 19.22
CA VAL A 204 1.03 -8.77 19.59
C VAL A 204 0.60 -8.88 21.06
N THR A 205 1.14 -8.04 21.94
CA THR A 205 0.71 -7.98 23.34
C THR A 205 -0.75 -7.52 23.44
N GLU A 206 -1.14 -6.48 22.70
CA GLU A 206 -2.53 -6.01 22.63
C GLU A 206 -3.47 -7.10 22.08
N MET A 207 -3.09 -7.77 20.99
CA MET A 207 -3.85 -8.91 20.45
C MET A 207 -4.03 -10.03 21.48
N LEU A 208 -2.98 -10.35 22.24
CA LEU A 208 -3.07 -11.35 23.31
C LEU A 208 -4.02 -10.93 24.44
N LEU A 209 -3.96 -9.65 24.86
CA LEU A 209 -4.86 -9.11 25.89
C LEU A 209 -6.32 -9.14 25.45
N GLU A 210 -6.62 -8.79 24.19
CA GLU A 210 -7.96 -8.88 23.61
C GLU A 210 -8.48 -10.32 23.65
N GLU A 211 -7.72 -11.29 23.15
CA GLU A 211 -8.11 -12.70 23.11
C GLU A 211 -8.22 -13.32 24.51
N CYS A 212 -7.50 -12.79 25.47
CA CYS A 212 -7.56 -13.21 26.87
C CYS A 212 -8.75 -12.61 27.65
N HIS A 213 -9.53 -11.69 27.05
CA HIS A 213 -10.69 -11.07 27.68
C HIS A 213 -10.42 -10.54 29.10
N GLY A 214 -9.28 -9.84 29.26
CA GLY A 214 -8.85 -9.24 30.54
C GLY A 214 -8.08 -10.17 31.48
N MET A 215 -7.83 -11.43 31.08
CA MET A 215 -6.93 -12.32 31.83
C MET A 215 -5.46 -11.92 31.56
N PRO A 216 -4.59 -11.95 32.59
CA PRO A 216 -3.15 -11.72 32.39
C PRO A 216 -2.53 -12.73 31.42
N ILE A 217 -1.66 -12.25 30.52
CA ILE A 217 -1.02 -13.06 29.45
C ILE A 217 -0.21 -14.21 30.05
N GLU A 218 0.39 -14.00 31.22
CA GLU A 218 1.18 -15.01 31.94
C GLU A 218 0.38 -16.28 32.28
N ARG A 219 -0.94 -16.15 32.39
CA ARG A 219 -1.84 -17.29 32.69
C ARG A 219 -2.15 -18.14 31.47
N ILE A 220 -1.81 -17.72 30.26
CA ILE A 220 -2.04 -18.50 29.04
C ILE A 220 -1.39 -19.89 29.13
N SER A 221 -0.19 -19.98 29.72
CA SER A 221 0.53 -21.25 29.89
C SER A 221 -0.19 -22.26 30.81
N SER A 222 -1.01 -21.78 31.74
CA SER A 222 -1.77 -22.61 32.71
C SER A 222 -3.16 -22.97 32.22
N LEU A 223 -3.63 -22.45 31.08
CA LEU A 223 -4.94 -22.79 30.52
C LEU A 223 -5.02 -24.23 30.02
N PRO A 224 -6.22 -24.83 29.99
CA PRO A 224 -6.46 -26.07 29.27
C PRO A 224 -5.98 -25.96 27.83
N LYS A 225 -5.40 -27.05 27.31
CA LYS A 225 -4.78 -27.07 25.98
C LYS A 225 -5.66 -26.50 24.88
N GLN A 226 -6.98 -26.81 24.90
CA GLN A 226 -7.90 -26.37 23.86
C GLN A 226 -8.09 -24.84 23.87
N ASP A 227 -8.24 -24.22 25.04
CA ASP A 227 -8.48 -22.78 25.17
C ASP A 227 -7.20 -22.00 24.86
N ARG A 228 -6.07 -22.47 25.40
CA ARG A 228 -4.75 -21.94 25.08
C ARG A 228 -4.45 -21.94 23.58
N ASP A 229 -4.68 -23.09 22.93
CA ASP A 229 -4.38 -23.27 21.51
C ASP A 229 -5.30 -22.40 20.65
N LYS A 230 -6.57 -22.16 21.02
CA LYS A 230 -7.49 -21.22 20.35
C LYS A 230 -6.95 -19.79 20.38
N ILE A 231 -6.55 -19.28 21.54
CA ILE A 231 -5.95 -17.94 21.69
C ILE A 231 -4.71 -17.80 20.81
N LEU A 232 -3.80 -18.76 20.86
CA LEU A 232 -2.56 -18.72 20.09
C LEU A 232 -2.82 -18.79 18.58
N ILE A 233 -3.79 -19.60 18.12
CA ILE A 233 -4.18 -19.69 16.70
C ILE A 233 -4.78 -18.36 16.23
N SER A 234 -5.67 -17.74 17.00
CA SER A 234 -6.25 -16.45 16.65
C SER A 234 -5.18 -15.38 16.45
N VAL A 235 -4.24 -15.27 17.39
CA VAL A 235 -3.15 -14.29 17.30
C VAL A 235 -2.17 -14.61 16.16
N LEU A 236 -1.94 -15.90 15.83
CA LEU A 236 -1.16 -16.31 14.66
C LEU A 236 -1.85 -15.93 13.34
N GLN A 237 -3.18 -16.06 13.26
CA GLN A 237 -3.99 -15.65 12.11
C GLN A 237 -3.99 -14.13 11.91
N LYS A 238 -3.91 -13.37 13.01
CA LYS A 238 -3.72 -11.90 12.98
C LYS A 238 -2.31 -11.47 12.57
N GLY A 239 -1.40 -12.42 12.26
CA GLY A 239 -0.08 -12.17 11.69
C GLY A 239 1.10 -12.21 12.65
N ALA A 240 0.92 -12.58 13.91
CA ALA A 240 2.00 -12.69 14.88
C ALA A 240 3.08 -13.72 14.46
N GLY A 241 4.35 -13.38 14.71
CA GLY A 241 5.48 -14.25 14.46
C GLY A 241 5.60 -15.37 15.50
N ILE A 242 5.99 -16.59 15.09
CA ILE A 242 6.14 -17.73 16.00
C ILE A 242 7.10 -17.42 17.16
N ARG A 243 8.28 -16.82 16.88
CA ARG A 243 9.27 -16.45 17.89
C ARG A 243 8.77 -15.37 18.84
N GLN A 244 8.04 -14.39 18.28
CA GLN A 244 7.46 -13.27 19.00
C GLN A 244 6.39 -13.76 19.97
N LEU A 245 5.44 -14.57 19.45
CA LEU A 245 4.37 -15.14 20.25
C LEU A 245 4.93 -16.07 21.35
N SER A 246 5.97 -16.87 21.05
CA SER A 246 6.66 -17.70 22.04
C SER A 246 7.27 -16.89 23.17
N LYS A 247 7.90 -15.75 22.83
CA LYS A 247 8.50 -14.83 23.82
C LYS A 247 7.44 -14.20 24.71
N LEU A 248 6.33 -13.73 24.14
CA LEU A 248 5.31 -12.97 24.85
C LEU A 248 4.36 -13.85 25.67
N SER A 249 4.03 -15.04 25.19
CA SER A 249 3.10 -15.98 25.87
C SER A 249 3.81 -16.98 26.80
N ALA A 250 5.15 -17.00 26.84
CA ALA A 250 5.95 -18.01 27.54
C ALA A 250 5.69 -19.47 27.10
N ILE A 251 5.07 -19.67 25.91
CA ILE A 251 4.80 -21.00 25.34
C ILE A 251 5.94 -21.40 24.43
N GLY A 252 6.39 -22.66 24.54
CA GLY A 252 7.52 -23.18 23.77
C GLY A 252 7.35 -23.04 22.25
N PHE A 253 8.43 -22.63 21.57
CA PHE A 253 8.46 -22.40 20.10
C PHE A 253 7.92 -23.58 19.28
N SER A 254 8.22 -24.83 19.68
CA SER A 254 7.77 -26.04 19.00
C SER A 254 6.23 -26.21 19.02
N VAL A 255 5.60 -25.79 20.13
CA VAL A 255 4.14 -25.82 20.27
C VAL A 255 3.50 -24.83 19.31
N ILE A 256 3.95 -23.58 19.31
CA ILE A 256 3.43 -22.52 18.45
C ILE A 256 3.67 -22.84 16.97
N ARG A 257 4.84 -23.39 16.62
CA ARG A 257 5.15 -23.82 15.24
C ARG A 257 4.17 -24.89 14.75
N ARG A 258 3.80 -25.84 15.61
CA ARG A 258 2.81 -26.88 15.27
C ARG A 258 1.43 -26.28 15.05
N LEU A 259 0.98 -25.31 15.88
CA LEU A 259 -0.29 -24.63 15.73
C LEU A 259 -0.37 -23.84 14.43
N LYS A 260 0.70 -23.18 14.03
CA LYS A 260 0.76 -22.45 12.76
C LYS A 260 0.55 -23.37 11.56
N ASN A 261 1.11 -24.56 11.58
CA ASN A 261 0.95 -25.53 10.48
C ASN A 261 -0.49 -26.08 10.39
N VAL A 262 -1.19 -26.16 11.50
CA VAL A 262 -2.61 -26.59 11.55
C VAL A 262 -3.54 -25.45 11.06
N SER A 263 -3.22 -24.20 11.34
CA SER A 263 -4.04 -23.03 10.95
C SER A 263 -3.97 -22.68 9.46
N ILE A 264 -3.01 -23.26 8.71
CA ILE A 264 -2.80 -23.01 7.27
C ILE A 264 -3.46 -24.10 6.40
N SER A 265 -3.88 -25.23 6.98
CA SER A 265 -4.60 -26.28 6.24
C SER A 265 -6.08 -25.87 6.12
N PRO A 266 -6.66 -25.71 4.91
CA PRO A 266 -8.07 -25.52 4.75
C PRO A 266 -8.77 -26.77 5.32
N SER A 267 -9.86 -26.55 6.08
CA SER A 267 -10.77 -27.62 6.50
C SER A 267 -11.31 -28.35 5.27
N PRO A 268 -11.47 -29.68 5.32
CA PRO A 268 -11.95 -30.48 4.21
C PRO A 268 -13.36 -30.14 3.79
#